data_468adf797adcf59d056e4c8dfbb7e39b
#
_entry.id   468adf797adcf59d056e4c8dfbb7e39b
#
_cell.length_a   1.000
_cell.length_b   1.000
_cell.length_c   1.000
_cell.angle_alpha   90.00
_cell.angle_beta   90.00
_cell.angle_gamma   90.00
#
_symmetry.space_group_name_H-M   'P 1'
#
loop_
_entity.id
_entity.type
_entity.pdbx_description
1 polymer ?
#
loop_
_entity_poly.entity_id
_entity_poly.type
_entity_poly.pdbx_seq_one_letter_code
_entity_poly.pdbx_strand_id
1 'polypeptide(L)'
;MIDYSRDELLTDFGKTTLKDRYLLPTEDSPQDGFLRAAKAFSDNDEMAERIYSYASKLWFMYSTPVLSNAGSKRGMPISCFLNYVGDSREGLTGHYTENAWLASVGGGIGGYWGHIRSDGTMTSGGSQSSGSIPFLHVVDSEILAFSQGKTRRGSYAAYMDISHPEIIEFIEMRKPSGGDIHRKCLNLHHGVNISNEFMQLIDNCIKEPTYDDSWNLVDPHTKKVVRTVSARELWQKILETRVATGEPYVSFIDTINDALPETQKKLGLEVHHSNLCTEITLPTSDNRTAVCCLSSVNLEKYDEWKNDTLFIPDLIRFLDNVLQYFIDNAPEELFRARFSANNERSLGLGAMGFHAYLQSKGIPFESCLLYTSPSPRDA
;
A
#
# COMPACT_ATOMS: atom_id res chain seq x y z
N MET A 1 23.95 -11.92 22.94
CA MET A 1 25.03 -12.65 22.19
C MET A 1 24.44 -13.17 20.88
N ILE A 2 25.12 -13.01 19.72
CA ILE A 2 24.64 -13.49 18.42
C ILE A 2 24.73 -15.03 18.39
N ASP A 3 23.68 -15.67 17.88
CA ASP A 3 23.61 -17.13 17.70
C ASP A 3 23.65 -17.44 16.19
N TYR A 4 24.84 -17.60 15.63
CA TYR A 4 25.04 -17.88 14.22
C TYR A 4 24.53 -19.28 13.77
N SER A 5 24.30 -20.22 14.72
CA SER A 5 23.73 -21.53 14.37
C SER A 5 22.32 -21.43 13.83
N ARG A 6 21.59 -20.35 14.13
CA ARG A 6 20.23 -20.10 13.64
C ARG A 6 20.17 -19.74 12.16
N ASP A 7 21.30 -19.51 11.49
CA ASP A 7 21.33 -19.43 10.03
C ASP A 7 20.87 -20.75 9.37
N GLU A 8 20.97 -21.89 10.09
CA GLU A 8 20.44 -23.17 9.62
C GLU A 8 18.91 -23.22 9.52
N LEU A 9 18.18 -22.30 10.19
CA LEU A 9 16.75 -22.16 10.06
C LEU A 9 16.32 -21.53 8.72
N LEU A 10 17.26 -20.90 8.02
CA LEU A 10 17.02 -20.25 6.74
C LEU A 10 17.35 -21.21 5.58
N THR A 11 16.51 -21.16 4.54
CA THR A 11 16.83 -21.86 3.28
C THR A 11 18.04 -21.23 2.58
N ASP A 12 18.73 -21.96 1.71
CA ASP A 12 19.86 -21.40 0.95
C ASP A 12 19.44 -20.21 0.07
N PHE A 13 18.22 -20.24 -0.48
CA PHE A 13 17.64 -19.11 -1.18
C PHE A 13 17.44 -17.90 -0.24
N GLY A 14 16.94 -18.12 0.97
CA GLY A 14 16.78 -17.08 1.99
C GLY A 14 18.10 -16.44 2.37
N LYS A 15 19.14 -17.25 2.63
CA LYS A 15 20.50 -16.76 2.96
C LYS A 15 21.08 -15.92 1.82
N THR A 16 20.98 -16.40 0.58
CA THR A 16 21.46 -15.68 -0.61
C THR A 16 20.73 -14.37 -0.79
N THR A 17 19.40 -14.37 -0.66
CA THR A 17 18.58 -13.16 -0.79
C THR A 17 18.92 -12.12 0.27
N LEU A 18 19.08 -12.56 1.54
CA LEU A 18 19.47 -11.66 2.63
C LEU A 18 20.83 -11.04 2.38
N LYS A 19 21.81 -11.84 1.98
CA LYS A 19 23.16 -11.39 1.66
C LYS A 19 23.19 -10.37 0.52
N ASP A 20 22.46 -10.64 -0.56
CA ASP A 20 22.52 -9.83 -1.78
C ASP A 20 21.79 -8.48 -1.63
N ARG A 21 20.74 -8.40 -0.80
CA ARG A 21 19.85 -7.25 -0.78
C ARG A 21 19.78 -6.50 0.55
N TYR A 22 20.02 -7.18 1.68
CA TYR A 22 19.71 -6.64 3.01
C TYR A 22 20.95 -6.37 3.86
N LEU A 23 21.98 -7.21 3.75
CA LEU A 23 23.16 -7.05 4.57
C LEU A 23 24.00 -5.82 4.18
N LEU A 24 24.70 -5.26 5.14
CA LEU A 24 25.73 -4.26 4.90
C LEU A 24 27.02 -4.95 4.45
N PRO A 25 27.93 -4.27 3.74
CA PRO A 25 29.23 -4.84 3.34
C PRO A 25 30.09 -5.37 4.47
N THR A 26 29.81 -4.97 5.70
CA THR A 26 30.49 -5.37 6.94
C THR A 26 29.83 -6.53 7.65
N GLU A 27 28.73 -7.07 7.10
CA GLU A 27 27.94 -8.15 7.70
C GLU A 27 28.14 -9.44 6.91
N ASP A 28 28.46 -10.53 7.61
CA ASP A 28 28.74 -11.83 7.00
C ASP A 28 27.57 -12.81 7.11
N SER A 29 26.68 -12.62 8.11
CA SER A 29 25.56 -13.49 8.41
C SER A 29 24.24 -12.72 8.48
N PRO A 30 23.09 -13.32 8.09
CA PRO A 30 21.76 -12.82 8.39
C PRO A 30 21.57 -12.37 9.84
N GLN A 31 22.21 -13.05 10.80
CA GLN A 31 22.12 -12.72 12.23
C GLN A 31 22.71 -11.34 12.54
N ASP A 32 23.73 -10.91 11.82
CA ASP A 32 24.31 -9.56 11.98
C ASP A 32 23.29 -8.50 11.58
N GLY A 33 22.61 -8.70 10.44
CA GLY A 33 21.54 -7.82 9.95
C GLY A 33 20.35 -7.76 10.90
N PHE A 34 19.93 -8.92 11.45
CA PHE A 34 18.84 -8.98 12.43
C PHE A 34 19.18 -8.22 13.71
N LEU A 35 20.40 -8.36 14.24
CA LEU A 35 20.83 -7.63 15.43
C LEU A 35 20.96 -6.13 15.17
N ARG A 36 21.51 -5.74 14.02
CA ARG A 36 21.60 -4.33 13.62
C ARG A 36 20.22 -3.68 13.61
N ALA A 37 19.24 -4.33 12.95
CA ALA A 37 17.87 -3.83 12.88
C ALA A 37 17.22 -3.75 14.27
N ALA A 38 17.42 -4.76 15.13
CA ALA A 38 16.92 -4.76 16.49
C ALA A 38 17.47 -3.58 17.30
N LYS A 39 18.79 -3.36 17.26
CA LYS A 39 19.45 -2.27 18.00
C LYS A 39 19.05 -0.86 17.53
N ALA A 40 18.73 -0.72 16.25
CA ALA A 40 18.46 0.60 15.68
C ALA A 40 17.19 1.25 16.25
N PHE A 41 16.20 0.46 16.67
CA PHE A 41 14.87 0.96 17.05
C PHE A 41 14.35 0.39 18.38
N SER A 42 15.18 -0.30 19.16
CA SER A 42 14.82 -0.72 20.53
C SER A 42 15.12 0.38 21.55
N ASP A 43 14.32 0.47 22.60
CA ASP A 43 14.47 1.47 23.66
C ASP A 43 15.78 1.29 24.46
N ASN A 44 16.26 0.04 24.58
CA ASN A 44 17.45 -0.34 25.31
C ASN A 44 18.01 -1.68 24.84
N ASP A 45 19.18 -2.06 25.35
CA ASP A 45 19.86 -3.30 24.97
C ASP A 45 19.07 -4.57 25.30
N GLU A 46 18.29 -4.60 26.40
CA GLU A 46 17.47 -5.74 26.76
C GLU A 46 16.34 -5.98 25.73
N MET A 47 15.66 -4.93 25.32
CA MET A 47 14.66 -5.00 24.26
C MET A 47 15.31 -5.41 22.92
N ALA A 48 16.49 -4.86 22.60
CA ALA A 48 17.22 -5.21 21.39
C ALA A 48 17.59 -6.71 21.36
N GLU A 49 18.02 -7.27 22.48
CA GLU A 49 18.30 -8.72 22.59
C GLU A 49 17.03 -9.57 22.40
N ARG A 50 15.88 -9.14 22.95
CA ARG A 50 14.61 -9.85 22.74
C ARG A 50 14.15 -9.78 21.28
N ILE A 51 14.11 -8.57 20.67
CA ILE A 51 13.74 -8.36 19.27
C ILE A 51 14.65 -9.18 18.34
N TYR A 52 15.97 -9.15 18.56
CA TYR A 52 16.90 -10.00 17.85
C TYR A 52 16.57 -11.48 18.01
N SER A 53 16.32 -11.95 19.24
CA SER A 53 15.99 -13.33 19.51
C SER A 53 14.71 -13.77 18.77
N TYR A 54 13.69 -12.93 18.74
CA TYR A 54 12.44 -13.20 18.02
C TYR A 54 12.66 -13.33 16.50
N ALA A 55 13.37 -12.36 15.89
CA ALA A 55 13.69 -12.41 14.47
C ALA A 55 14.57 -13.61 14.11
N SER A 56 15.59 -13.88 14.93
CA SER A 56 16.55 -14.97 14.79
C SER A 56 15.89 -16.36 14.86
N LYS A 57 14.80 -16.50 15.64
CA LYS A 57 13.95 -17.71 15.72
C LYS A 57 12.89 -17.78 14.62
N LEU A 58 12.82 -16.78 13.73
CA LEU A 58 11.80 -16.64 12.68
C LEU A 58 10.36 -16.53 13.25
N TRP A 59 10.20 -15.97 14.45
CA TRP A 59 8.89 -15.70 15.04
C TRP A 59 8.19 -14.52 14.37
N PHE A 60 8.98 -13.57 13.84
CA PHE A 60 8.53 -12.49 12.98
C PHE A 60 9.61 -12.14 11.94
N MET A 61 9.24 -11.32 10.98
CA MET A 61 10.19 -10.76 10.03
C MET A 61 9.98 -9.25 9.90
N TYR A 62 11.09 -8.53 9.92
CA TYR A 62 11.13 -7.10 9.61
C TYR A 62 10.61 -6.84 8.19
N SER A 63 9.97 -5.69 7.99
CA SER A 63 9.75 -5.22 6.61
C SER A 63 11.08 -4.95 5.90
N THR A 64 11.06 -5.03 4.57
CA THR A 64 12.27 -4.81 3.75
C THR A 64 13.04 -3.55 4.13
N PRO A 65 12.42 -2.35 4.24
CA PRO A 65 13.18 -1.14 4.53
C PRO A 65 13.70 -1.08 5.97
N VAL A 66 13.02 -1.70 6.91
CA VAL A 66 13.54 -1.81 8.29
C VAL A 66 14.81 -2.64 8.27
N LEU A 67 14.79 -3.85 7.69
CA LEU A 67 15.97 -4.72 7.68
C LEU A 67 17.13 -4.16 6.84
N SER A 68 16.83 -3.56 5.68
CA SER A 68 17.88 -3.07 4.77
C SER A 68 18.50 -1.74 5.20
N ASN A 69 17.70 -0.85 5.85
CA ASN A 69 18.10 0.54 6.09
C ASN A 69 18.41 0.85 7.56
N ALA A 70 17.88 0.06 8.50
CA ALA A 70 18.10 0.26 9.93
C ALA A 70 19.58 0.40 10.28
N GLY A 71 19.92 1.39 11.09
CA GLY A 71 21.31 1.64 11.53
C GLY A 71 22.29 2.00 10.40
N SER A 72 21.78 2.39 9.24
CA SER A 72 22.58 2.76 8.06
C SER A 72 22.11 4.08 7.44
N LYS A 73 22.88 4.58 6.46
CA LYS A 73 22.53 5.77 5.67
C LYS A 73 21.85 5.43 4.33
N ARG A 74 21.39 4.18 4.14
CA ARG A 74 20.87 3.71 2.86
C ARG A 74 19.52 4.32 2.48
N GLY A 75 18.69 4.69 3.46
CA GLY A 75 17.34 5.22 3.24
C GLY A 75 16.51 5.25 4.52
N MET A 76 15.20 5.47 4.38
CA MET A 76 14.27 5.47 5.49
C MET A 76 13.71 4.07 5.78
N PRO A 77 13.31 3.77 7.04
CA PRO A 77 12.80 2.46 7.41
C PRO A 77 11.30 2.26 7.06
N ILE A 78 10.71 3.17 6.32
CA ILE A 78 9.31 3.14 5.88
C ILE A 78 9.22 2.82 4.40
N SER A 79 8.24 2.01 4.02
CA SER A 79 8.08 1.55 2.64
C SER A 79 6.74 1.84 1.99
N CYS A 80 5.71 2.22 2.76
CA CYS A 80 4.36 2.37 2.24
C CYS A 80 3.83 3.77 2.50
N PHE A 81 3.46 4.43 1.39
CA PHE A 81 2.92 5.78 1.40
C PHE A 81 1.65 5.84 0.55
N LEU A 82 0.69 6.62 1.00
CA LEU A 82 -0.54 6.90 0.28
C LEU A 82 -0.66 8.40 0.14
N ASN A 83 -0.63 8.91 -1.09
CA ASN A 83 -0.71 10.34 -1.33
C ASN A 83 -1.92 10.73 -2.18
N TYR A 84 -2.25 12.00 -2.14
CA TYR A 84 -3.40 12.60 -2.76
C TYR A 84 -2.95 13.62 -3.81
N VAL A 85 -3.64 13.68 -4.95
CA VAL A 85 -3.33 14.62 -6.01
C VAL A 85 -4.36 15.74 -6.04
N GLY A 86 -3.95 16.94 -5.70
CA GLY A 86 -4.80 18.13 -5.81
C GLY A 86 -5.01 18.57 -7.25
N ASP A 87 -6.25 18.96 -7.60
CA ASP A 87 -6.64 19.41 -8.95
C ASP A 87 -6.18 20.86 -9.24
N SER A 88 -4.87 21.09 -9.15
CA SER A 88 -4.22 22.37 -9.47
C SER A 88 -2.82 22.15 -10.00
N ARG A 89 -2.18 23.18 -10.57
CA ARG A 89 -0.78 23.10 -11.00
C ARG A 89 0.14 22.83 -9.82
N GLU A 90 -0.11 23.50 -8.71
CA GLU A 90 0.62 23.34 -7.45
C GLU A 90 0.43 21.92 -6.91
N GLY A 91 -0.80 21.38 -6.96
CA GLY A 91 -1.11 20.01 -6.56
C GLY A 91 -0.36 18.98 -7.39
N LEU A 92 -0.41 19.11 -8.72
CA LEU A 92 0.29 18.20 -9.64
C LEU A 92 1.81 18.27 -9.49
N THR A 93 2.40 19.49 -9.49
CA THR A 93 3.86 19.64 -9.35
C THR A 93 4.36 19.22 -7.98
N GLY A 94 3.59 19.53 -6.93
CA GLY A 94 3.89 19.06 -5.57
C GLY A 94 3.84 17.54 -5.45
N HIS A 95 2.88 16.89 -6.12
CA HIS A 95 2.77 15.44 -6.18
C HIS A 95 3.99 14.79 -6.84
N TYR A 96 4.46 15.31 -7.99
CA TYR A 96 5.68 14.80 -8.61
C TYR A 96 6.91 14.97 -7.71
N THR A 97 7.07 16.14 -7.11
CA THR A 97 8.17 16.36 -6.16
C THR A 97 8.13 15.37 -5.00
N GLU A 98 6.97 15.17 -4.40
CA GLU A 98 6.82 14.20 -3.30
C GLU A 98 7.13 12.76 -3.75
N ASN A 99 6.62 12.35 -4.94
CA ASN A 99 6.88 11.02 -5.50
C ASN A 99 8.38 10.78 -5.73
N ALA A 100 9.10 11.77 -6.27
CA ALA A 100 10.54 11.68 -6.49
C ALA A 100 11.29 11.41 -5.18
N TRP A 101 10.94 12.12 -4.11
CA TRP A 101 11.52 11.90 -2.78
C TRP A 101 11.14 10.55 -2.20
N LEU A 102 9.85 10.18 -2.22
CA LEU A 102 9.36 8.90 -1.70
C LEU A 102 10.01 7.70 -2.41
N ALA A 103 10.10 7.75 -3.74
CA ALA A 103 10.73 6.70 -4.54
C ALA A 103 12.23 6.59 -4.25
N SER A 104 12.93 7.73 -4.09
CA SER A 104 14.37 7.78 -3.80
C SER A 104 14.72 7.17 -2.44
N VAL A 105 13.84 7.28 -1.44
CA VAL A 105 14.03 6.65 -0.12
C VAL A 105 13.53 5.21 -0.04
N GLY A 106 13.07 4.65 -1.17
CA GLY A 106 12.63 3.25 -1.27
C GLY A 106 11.14 3.02 -0.99
N GLY A 107 10.33 4.08 -1.00
CA GLY A 107 8.89 4.01 -0.80
C GLY A 107 8.14 3.38 -1.98
N GLY A 108 7.14 2.53 -1.68
CA GLY A 108 6.06 2.18 -2.60
C GLY A 108 4.90 3.12 -2.37
N ILE A 109 4.28 3.61 -3.44
CA ILE A 109 3.32 4.72 -3.38
C ILE A 109 1.97 4.26 -3.94
N GLY A 110 0.89 4.55 -3.20
CA GLY A 110 -0.46 4.59 -3.74
C GLY A 110 -0.88 6.04 -3.91
N GLY A 111 -1.48 6.42 -5.04
CA GLY A 111 -1.90 7.79 -5.26
C GLY A 111 -3.33 7.88 -5.80
N TYR A 112 -4.10 8.84 -5.28
CA TYR A 112 -5.49 9.05 -5.65
C TYR A 112 -5.65 10.12 -6.72
N TRP A 113 -6.25 9.74 -7.85
CA TRP A 113 -6.44 10.57 -9.04
C TRP A 113 -7.92 10.88 -9.32
N GLY A 114 -8.83 10.37 -8.51
CA GLY A 114 -10.27 10.53 -8.71
C GLY A 114 -10.80 11.96 -8.61
N HIS A 115 -10.03 12.90 -8.06
CA HIS A 115 -10.39 14.32 -7.98
C HIS A 115 -9.87 15.19 -9.13
N ILE A 116 -9.02 14.65 -10.00
CA ILE A 116 -8.51 15.41 -11.15
C ILE A 116 -9.63 15.57 -12.18
N ARG A 117 -9.85 16.80 -12.61
CA ARG A 117 -10.85 17.12 -13.64
C ARG A 117 -10.62 16.33 -14.92
N SER A 118 -11.69 15.94 -15.57
CA SER A 118 -11.62 15.15 -16.79
C SER A 118 -11.15 15.95 -18.00
N ASP A 119 -10.75 15.22 -19.04
CA ASP A 119 -10.43 15.77 -20.36
C ASP A 119 -11.59 16.65 -20.88
N GLY A 120 -11.24 17.77 -21.51
CA GLY A 120 -12.19 18.76 -22.03
C GLY A 120 -12.79 19.71 -20.99
N THR A 121 -12.63 19.47 -19.69
CA THR A 121 -13.10 20.39 -18.64
C THR A 121 -12.33 21.70 -18.66
N MET A 122 -13.04 22.84 -18.61
CA MET A 122 -12.43 24.16 -18.67
C MET A 122 -11.59 24.47 -17.41
N THR A 123 -10.39 24.95 -17.61
CA THR A 123 -9.52 25.44 -16.55
C THR A 123 -9.85 26.90 -16.21
N SER A 124 -9.40 27.38 -15.04
CA SER A 124 -9.52 28.79 -14.65
C SER A 124 -8.83 29.77 -15.65
N GLY A 125 -7.83 29.30 -16.40
CA GLY A 125 -7.14 30.04 -17.42
C GLY A 125 -7.84 30.05 -18.81
N GLY A 126 -9.02 29.45 -18.93
CA GLY A 126 -9.81 29.43 -20.18
C GLY A 126 -9.33 28.41 -21.23
N SER A 127 -8.43 27.49 -20.88
CA SER A 127 -8.03 26.34 -21.69
C SER A 127 -8.78 25.06 -21.26
N GLN A 128 -8.85 24.07 -22.14
CA GLN A 128 -9.36 22.76 -21.79
C GLN A 128 -8.29 21.92 -21.09
N SER A 129 -8.71 21.14 -20.09
CA SER A 129 -7.88 20.12 -19.45
C SER A 129 -7.59 18.99 -20.42
N SER A 130 -6.42 18.38 -20.31
CA SER A 130 -6.07 17.11 -20.99
C SER A 130 -6.46 15.86 -20.21
N GLY A 131 -7.12 16.04 -19.07
CA GLY A 131 -7.51 14.95 -18.16
C GLY A 131 -6.36 14.45 -17.29
N SER A 132 -6.58 13.33 -16.62
CA SER A 132 -5.63 12.71 -15.67
C SER A 132 -4.57 11.85 -16.34
N ILE A 133 -4.89 11.18 -17.45
CA ILE A 133 -4.01 10.16 -18.07
C ILE A 133 -2.65 10.71 -18.51
N PRO A 134 -2.52 11.87 -19.18
CA PRO A 134 -1.21 12.43 -19.52
C PRO A 134 -0.34 12.74 -18.31
N PHE A 135 -0.94 13.15 -17.19
CA PHE A 135 -0.20 13.41 -15.94
C PHE A 135 0.24 12.10 -15.27
N LEU A 136 -0.57 11.04 -15.37
CA LEU A 136 -0.18 9.68 -14.96
C LEU A 136 1.01 9.15 -15.78
N HIS A 137 1.07 9.48 -17.09
CA HIS A 137 2.21 9.11 -17.93
C HIS A 137 3.52 9.78 -17.47
N VAL A 138 3.46 10.98 -16.90
CA VAL A 138 4.62 11.61 -16.25
C VAL A 138 5.07 10.79 -15.04
N VAL A 139 4.13 10.38 -14.18
CA VAL A 139 4.44 9.52 -13.01
C VAL A 139 5.02 8.18 -13.44
N ASP A 140 4.50 7.57 -14.52
CA ASP A 140 5.03 6.33 -15.09
C ASP A 140 6.53 6.42 -15.42
N SER A 141 6.94 7.54 -16.01
CA SER A 141 8.34 7.81 -16.34
C SER A 141 9.17 8.22 -15.12
N GLU A 142 8.61 9.01 -14.23
CA GLU A 142 9.24 9.49 -13.00
C GLU A 142 9.66 8.34 -12.09
N ILE A 143 8.75 7.39 -11.84
CA ILE A 143 8.98 6.24 -10.96
C ILE A 143 10.08 5.32 -11.49
N LEU A 144 10.29 5.27 -12.80
CA LEU A 144 11.42 4.54 -13.39
C LEU A 144 12.76 5.25 -13.14
N ALA A 145 12.75 6.60 -13.16
CA ALA A 145 13.95 7.41 -12.99
C ALA A 145 14.39 7.47 -11.52
N PHE A 146 13.43 7.67 -10.61
CA PHE A 146 13.68 7.78 -9.17
C PHE A 146 13.51 6.41 -8.49
N SER A 147 14.58 5.90 -7.89
CA SER A 147 14.58 4.62 -7.17
C SER A 147 15.69 4.58 -6.13
N GLN A 148 15.59 3.70 -5.14
CA GLN A 148 16.66 3.44 -4.19
C GLN A 148 17.75 2.55 -4.82
N GLY A 149 18.39 3.06 -5.88
CA GLY A 149 19.45 2.37 -6.60
C GLY A 149 19.06 0.94 -7.03
N LYS A 150 19.95 -0.03 -6.79
CA LYS A 150 19.70 -1.44 -7.09
C LYS A 150 18.86 -2.16 -6.02
N THR A 151 18.68 -1.57 -4.85
CA THR A 151 18.04 -2.21 -3.69
C THR A 151 16.53 -2.32 -3.88
N ARG A 152 15.88 -1.22 -4.28
CA ARG A 152 14.45 -1.18 -4.49
C ARG A 152 14.08 -0.22 -5.62
N ARG A 153 13.37 -0.71 -6.63
CA ARG A 153 12.84 0.13 -7.71
C ARG A 153 11.67 0.96 -7.19
N GLY A 154 11.51 2.18 -7.72
CA GLY A 154 10.31 2.95 -7.52
C GLY A 154 9.09 2.17 -8.04
N SER A 155 7.99 2.22 -7.31
CA SER A 155 6.74 1.55 -7.68
C SER A 155 5.56 2.39 -7.24
N TYR A 156 4.54 2.48 -8.09
CA TYR A 156 3.38 3.33 -7.88
C TYR A 156 2.09 2.64 -8.34
N ALA A 157 1.02 2.76 -7.55
CA ALA A 157 -0.32 2.35 -7.94
C ALA A 157 -1.25 3.58 -7.96
N ALA A 158 -1.83 3.87 -9.13
CA ALA A 158 -2.83 4.92 -9.28
C ALA A 158 -4.22 4.40 -8.95
N TYR A 159 -5.04 5.21 -8.28
CA TYR A 159 -6.43 4.88 -7.95
C TYR A 159 -7.40 5.91 -8.51
N MET A 160 -8.51 5.41 -9.06
CA MET A 160 -9.55 6.25 -9.67
C MET A 160 -10.94 5.68 -9.38
N ASP A 161 -11.93 6.55 -9.22
CA ASP A 161 -13.30 6.15 -8.93
C ASP A 161 -14.01 5.61 -10.17
N ILE A 162 -14.87 4.62 -10.00
CA ILE A 162 -15.67 3.99 -11.06
C ILE A 162 -16.58 4.98 -11.81
N SER A 163 -16.90 6.12 -11.21
CA SER A 163 -17.70 7.18 -11.78
C SER A 163 -16.92 8.24 -12.55
N HIS A 164 -15.57 8.16 -12.56
CA HIS A 164 -14.75 9.15 -13.24
C HIS A 164 -14.90 9.08 -14.78
N PRO A 165 -14.98 10.20 -15.51
CA PRO A 165 -15.18 10.19 -16.97
C PRO A 165 -14.09 9.45 -17.75
N GLU A 166 -12.86 9.39 -17.26
CA GLU A 166 -11.73 8.72 -17.91
C GLU A 166 -11.55 7.26 -17.44
N ILE A 167 -12.47 6.70 -16.66
CA ILE A 167 -12.32 5.38 -16.05
C ILE A 167 -12.04 4.27 -17.07
N ILE A 168 -12.64 4.32 -18.26
CA ILE A 168 -12.47 3.28 -19.28
C ILE A 168 -11.02 3.30 -19.80
N GLU A 169 -10.49 4.49 -20.10
CA GLU A 169 -9.12 4.65 -20.54
C GLU A 169 -8.13 4.26 -19.43
N PHE A 170 -8.43 4.66 -18.19
CA PHE A 170 -7.65 4.30 -17.01
C PHE A 170 -7.54 2.78 -16.81
N ILE A 171 -8.65 2.03 -16.96
CA ILE A 171 -8.64 0.55 -16.89
C ILE A 171 -7.71 -0.04 -17.96
N GLU A 172 -7.65 0.58 -19.15
CA GLU A 172 -6.89 0.07 -20.30
C GLU A 172 -5.48 0.65 -20.44
N MET A 173 -5.06 1.60 -19.58
CA MET A 173 -3.79 2.30 -19.73
C MET A 173 -2.56 1.39 -19.70
N ARG A 174 -2.64 0.21 -19.09
CA ARG A 174 -1.56 -0.80 -19.05
C ARG A 174 -1.56 -1.77 -20.24
N LYS A 175 -2.55 -1.75 -21.09
CA LYS A 175 -2.53 -2.59 -22.31
C LYS A 175 -1.52 -2.03 -23.30
N PRO A 176 -0.49 -2.79 -23.71
CA PRO A 176 0.59 -2.26 -24.56
C PRO A 176 0.15 -2.03 -26.03
N SER A 177 -0.96 -2.63 -26.43
CA SER A 177 -1.47 -2.56 -27.80
C SER A 177 -2.62 -1.55 -27.92
N GLY A 178 -2.66 -0.84 -29.03
CA GLY A 178 -3.73 0.10 -29.38
C GLY A 178 -3.64 1.45 -28.68
N GLY A 179 -4.24 2.49 -29.29
CA GLY A 179 -4.27 3.84 -28.74
C GLY A 179 -2.96 4.64 -28.83
N ASP A 180 -2.99 5.83 -28.24
CA ASP A 180 -1.86 6.74 -28.17
C ASP A 180 -0.87 6.26 -27.10
N ILE A 181 0.41 6.09 -27.46
CA ILE A 181 1.47 5.69 -26.53
C ILE A 181 1.67 6.70 -25.39
N HIS A 182 1.43 7.97 -25.63
CA HIS A 182 1.56 9.03 -24.62
C HIS A 182 0.41 9.03 -23.58
N ARG A 183 -0.59 8.17 -23.79
CA ARG A 183 -1.69 7.92 -22.87
C ARG A 183 -1.64 6.50 -22.29
N LYS A 184 -0.48 5.84 -22.36
CA LYS A 184 -0.22 4.52 -21.76
C LYS A 184 0.71 4.65 -20.55
N CYS A 185 0.46 3.84 -19.53
CA CYS A 185 1.24 3.80 -18.29
C CYS A 185 1.58 2.32 -18.02
N LEU A 186 2.64 1.83 -18.67
CA LEU A 186 2.96 0.39 -18.65
C LEU A 186 3.68 -0.08 -17.39
N ASN A 187 4.26 0.85 -16.63
CA ASN A 187 5.05 0.59 -15.43
C ASN A 187 4.28 0.85 -14.13
N LEU A 188 3.17 1.62 -14.20
CA LEU A 188 2.31 1.86 -13.05
C LEU A 188 1.39 0.67 -12.81
N HIS A 189 1.12 0.39 -11.55
CA HIS A 189 -0.05 -0.37 -11.12
C HIS A 189 -1.27 0.53 -11.05
N HIS A 190 -2.47 -0.04 -11.06
CA HIS A 190 -3.69 0.76 -10.93
C HIS A 190 -4.81 0.02 -10.23
N GLY A 191 -5.70 0.78 -9.58
CA GLY A 191 -6.86 0.28 -8.87
C GLY A 191 -8.10 1.12 -9.14
N VAL A 192 -9.26 0.49 -9.13
CA VAL A 192 -10.56 1.14 -9.28
C VAL A 192 -11.29 1.11 -7.94
N ASN A 193 -11.71 2.29 -7.50
CA ASN A 193 -12.60 2.42 -6.35
C ASN A 193 -14.03 2.16 -6.81
N ILE A 194 -14.66 1.16 -6.22
CA ILE A 194 -16.02 0.73 -6.51
C ILE A 194 -16.93 1.21 -5.38
N SER A 195 -18.00 1.94 -5.73
CA SER A 195 -19.02 2.35 -4.77
C SER A 195 -20.06 1.25 -4.51
N ASN A 196 -20.72 1.32 -3.35
CA ASN A 196 -21.84 0.44 -3.01
C ASN A 196 -22.99 0.61 -4.02
N GLU A 197 -23.24 1.84 -4.50
CA GLU A 197 -24.24 2.15 -5.51
C GLU A 197 -23.98 1.38 -6.82
N PHE A 198 -22.72 1.39 -7.29
CA PHE A 198 -22.35 0.65 -8.50
C PHE A 198 -22.55 -0.87 -8.33
N MET A 199 -22.12 -1.44 -7.20
CA MET A 199 -22.29 -2.87 -6.92
C MET A 199 -23.76 -3.25 -6.76
N GLN A 200 -24.58 -2.40 -6.14
CA GLN A 200 -26.02 -2.63 -6.06
C GLN A 200 -26.67 -2.62 -7.45
N LEU A 201 -26.23 -1.72 -8.34
CA LEU A 201 -26.69 -1.70 -9.72
C LEU A 201 -26.33 -3.02 -10.45
N ILE A 202 -25.09 -3.48 -10.31
CA ILE A 202 -24.67 -4.78 -10.89
C ILE A 202 -25.48 -5.95 -10.33
N ASP A 203 -25.73 -5.99 -9.00
CA ASP A 203 -26.55 -7.03 -8.37
C ASP A 203 -28.00 -7.03 -8.90
N ASN A 204 -28.61 -5.86 -9.06
CA ASN A 204 -29.91 -5.71 -9.68
C ASN A 204 -29.93 -6.23 -11.13
N CYS A 205 -28.89 -5.91 -11.88
CA CYS A 205 -28.74 -6.37 -13.26
C CYS A 205 -28.56 -7.90 -13.38
N ILE A 206 -27.95 -8.53 -12.38
CA ILE A 206 -27.83 -10.00 -12.33
C ILE A 206 -29.18 -10.65 -12.02
N LYS A 207 -29.96 -10.06 -11.09
CA LYS A 207 -31.28 -10.57 -10.68
C LYS A 207 -32.33 -10.39 -11.78
N GLU A 208 -32.24 -9.27 -12.48
CA GLU A 208 -33.17 -8.93 -13.57
C GLU A 208 -32.40 -8.52 -14.84
N PRO A 209 -32.32 -9.39 -15.88
CA PRO A 209 -31.54 -9.10 -17.09
C PRO A 209 -31.99 -7.85 -17.86
N THR A 210 -33.25 -7.41 -17.70
CA THR A 210 -33.83 -6.23 -18.36
C THR A 210 -33.70 -4.96 -17.52
N TYR A 211 -33.09 -5.03 -16.34
CA TYR A 211 -32.87 -3.88 -15.47
C TYR A 211 -32.02 -2.80 -16.18
N ASP A 212 -32.40 -1.53 -16.04
CA ASP A 212 -31.62 -0.39 -16.57
C ASP A 212 -30.25 -0.35 -15.92
N ASP A 213 -29.21 -0.53 -16.71
CA ASP A 213 -27.82 -0.57 -16.27
C ASP A 213 -27.07 0.73 -16.55
N SER A 214 -27.79 1.82 -16.72
CA SER A 214 -27.23 3.14 -16.97
C SER A 214 -26.36 3.61 -15.78
N TRP A 215 -25.08 3.87 -16.04
CA TRP A 215 -24.12 4.42 -15.06
C TRP A 215 -23.58 5.76 -15.55
N ASN A 216 -23.67 6.78 -14.70
CA ASN A 216 -23.23 8.11 -15.03
C ASN A 216 -21.74 8.31 -14.69
N LEU A 217 -20.97 8.73 -15.66
CA LEU A 217 -19.61 9.22 -15.48
C LEU A 217 -19.65 10.74 -15.22
N VAL A 218 -19.16 11.15 -14.05
CA VAL A 218 -19.32 12.49 -13.48
C VAL A 218 -17.97 13.16 -13.34
N ASP A 219 -17.80 14.33 -13.94
CA ASP A 219 -16.58 15.12 -13.75
C ASP A 219 -16.45 15.56 -12.28
N PRO A 220 -15.33 15.25 -11.60
CA PRO A 220 -15.19 15.49 -10.17
C PRO A 220 -15.12 16.99 -9.82
N HIS A 221 -14.73 17.85 -10.74
CA HIS A 221 -14.64 19.30 -10.53
C HIS A 221 -15.97 20.01 -10.73
N THR A 222 -16.61 19.76 -11.87
CA THR A 222 -17.87 20.44 -12.24
C THR A 222 -19.13 19.77 -11.71
N LYS A 223 -19.02 18.51 -11.23
CA LYS A 223 -20.13 17.64 -10.81
C LYS A 223 -21.18 17.38 -11.90
N LYS A 224 -20.80 17.57 -13.16
CA LYS A 224 -21.69 17.32 -14.31
C LYS A 224 -21.48 15.92 -14.84
N VAL A 225 -22.58 15.31 -15.29
CA VAL A 225 -22.53 14.07 -16.05
C VAL A 225 -21.90 14.37 -17.42
N VAL A 226 -20.77 13.73 -17.70
CA VAL A 226 -20.04 13.87 -18.98
C VAL A 226 -20.56 12.84 -19.97
N ARG A 227 -20.82 11.63 -19.49
CA ARG A 227 -21.29 10.50 -20.30
C ARG A 227 -22.03 9.48 -19.44
N THR A 228 -23.01 8.80 -20.02
CA THR A 228 -23.64 7.62 -19.42
C THR A 228 -23.16 6.37 -20.17
N VAL A 229 -22.87 5.31 -19.45
CA VAL A 229 -22.35 4.04 -19.96
C VAL A 229 -23.14 2.86 -19.39
N SER A 230 -22.99 1.69 -19.97
CA SER A 230 -23.51 0.44 -19.39
C SER A 230 -22.64 0.02 -18.21
N ALA A 231 -23.24 -0.16 -17.03
CA ALA A 231 -22.54 -0.68 -15.86
C ALA A 231 -22.06 -2.12 -16.08
N ARG A 232 -22.85 -2.95 -16.78
CA ARG A 232 -22.46 -4.34 -17.13
C ARG A 232 -21.20 -4.36 -17.99
N GLU A 233 -21.16 -3.55 -19.06
CA GLU A 233 -20.01 -3.47 -19.94
C GLU A 233 -18.78 -2.94 -19.20
N LEU A 234 -18.95 -1.96 -18.31
CA LEU A 234 -17.87 -1.42 -17.51
C LEU A 234 -17.32 -2.45 -16.52
N TRP A 235 -18.20 -3.17 -15.83
CA TRP A 235 -17.82 -4.26 -14.93
C TRP A 235 -17.13 -5.41 -15.66
N GLN A 236 -17.68 -5.84 -16.79
CA GLN A 236 -17.06 -6.85 -17.65
C GLN A 236 -15.65 -6.42 -18.09
N LYS A 237 -15.48 -5.17 -18.51
CA LYS A 237 -14.17 -4.61 -18.90
C LYS A 237 -13.14 -4.69 -17.77
N ILE A 238 -13.52 -4.38 -16.53
CA ILE A 238 -12.65 -4.54 -15.35
C ILE A 238 -12.22 -6.00 -15.22
N LEU A 239 -13.17 -6.93 -15.23
CA LEU A 239 -12.90 -8.36 -15.05
C LEU A 239 -12.02 -8.93 -16.18
N GLU A 240 -12.31 -8.61 -17.43
CA GLU A 240 -11.51 -9.03 -18.58
C GLU A 240 -10.09 -8.50 -18.51
N THR A 241 -9.93 -7.22 -18.13
CA THR A 241 -8.61 -6.62 -18.00
C THR A 241 -7.82 -7.28 -16.86
N ARG A 242 -8.49 -7.59 -15.73
CA ARG A 242 -7.86 -8.34 -14.63
C ARG A 242 -7.39 -9.73 -15.03
N VAL A 243 -8.19 -10.45 -15.80
CA VAL A 243 -7.81 -11.78 -16.31
C VAL A 243 -6.60 -11.67 -17.24
N ALA A 244 -6.56 -10.65 -18.09
CA ALA A 244 -5.50 -10.46 -19.07
C ALA A 244 -4.18 -9.94 -18.49
N THR A 245 -4.22 -9.11 -17.43
CA THR A 245 -3.06 -8.36 -16.92
C THR A 245 -2.78 -8.52 -15.43
N GLY A 246 -3.70 -9.12 -14.67
CA GLY A 246 -3.68 -9.16 -13.20
C GLY A 246 -4.24 -7.89 -12.53
N GLU A 247 -4.57 -6.86 -13.30
CA GLU A 247 -5.02 -5.54 -12.82
C GLU A 247 -6.20 -5.02 -13.68
N PRO A 248 -6.96 -4.01 -13.22
CA PRO A 248 -6.79 -3.17 -12.02
C PRO A 248 -7.09 -3.92 -10.72
N TYR A 249 -6.57 -3.39 -9.60
CA TYR A 249 -7.07 -3.74 -8.27
C TYR A 249 -8.52 -3.28 -8.12
N VAL A 250 -9.28 -3.90 -7.22
CA VAL A 250 -10.65 -3.49 -6.89
C VAL A 250 -10.71 -3.11 -5.42
N SER A 251 -11.18 -1.90 -5.13
CA SER A 251 -11.30 -1.35 -3.81
C SER A 251 -12.75 -0.92 -3.54
N PHE A 252 -13.40 -1.51 -2.54
CA PHE A 252 -14.78 -1.17 -2.15
C PHE A 252 -14.75 0.02 -1.19
N ILE A 253 -14.70 1.22 -1.76
CA ILE A 253 -14.33 2.43 -1.03
C ILE A 253 -15.35 2.82 0.06
N ASP A 254 -16.63 2.61 -0.18
CA ASP A 254 -17.67 2.91 0.82
C ASP A 254 -17.56 1.98 2.03
N THR A 255 -17.36 0.67 1.79
CA THR A 255 -17.14 -0.31 2.85
C THR A 255 -15.91 0.03 3.70
N ILE A 256 -14.84 0.50 3.05
CA ILE A 256 -13.62 0.95 3.74
C ILE A 256 -13.93 2.14 4.64
N ASN A 257 -14.61 3.16 4.13
CA ASN A 257 -14.96 4.35 4.90
C ASN A 257 -15.98 4.05 6.01
N ASP A 258 -16.91 3.13 5.77
CA ASP A 258 -17.86 2.66 6.81
C ASP A 258 -17.14 1.95 7.96
N ALA A 259 -16.01 1.31 7.70
CA ALA A 259 -15.20 0.63 8.70
C ALA A 259 -14.18 1.53 9.43
N LEU A 260 -14.08 2.82 9.08
CA LEU A 260 -13.17 3.74 9.77
C LEU A 260 -13.49 3.83 11.26
N PRO A 261 -12.47 3.96 12.13
CA PRO A 261 -12.67 4.25 13.54
C PRO A 261 -13.49 5.52 13.78
N GLU A 262 -14.37 5.48 14.78
CA GLU A 262 -15.25 6.61 15.12
C GLU A 262 -14.50 7.93 15.38
N THR A 263 -13.29 7.85 15.92
CA THR A 263 -12.41 9.01 16.14
C THR A 263 -12.02 9.68 14.83
N GLN A 264 -11.70 8.90 13.80
CA GLN A 264 -11.33 9.40 12.47
C GLN A 264 -12.56 9.98 11.74
N LYS A 265 -13.72 9.30 11.82
CA LYS A 265 -14.99 9.81 11.29
C LYS A 265 -15.37 11.17 11.90
N LYS A 266 -15.26 11.32 13.23
CA LYS A 266 -15.55 12.59 13.94
C LYS A 266 -14.61 13.73 13.53
N LEU A 267 -13.41 13.42 13.08
CA LEU A 267 -12.45 14.38 12.53
C LEU A 267 -12.68 14.69 11.04
N GLY A 268 -13.67 14.06 10.41
CA GLY A 268 -13.95 14.21 8.99
C GLY A 268 -12.85 13.64 8.09
N LEU A 269 -12.12 12.65 8.57
CA LEU A 269 -11.08 11.98 7.77
C LEU A 269 -11.74 10.97 6.82
N GLU A 270 -11.17 10.87 5.61
CA GLU A 270 -11.69 10.02 4.54
C GLU A 270 -10.55 9.23 3.89
N VAL A 271 -10.80 7.95 3.63
CA VAL A 271 -9.93 7.10 2.83
C VAL A 271 -10.35 7.24 1.37
N HIS A 272 -9.44 7.71 0.53
CA HIS A 272 -9.68 7.88 -0.90
C HIS A 272 -9.18 6.70 -1.74
N HIS A 273 -8.24 5.90 -1.21
CA HIS A 273 -7.58 4.81 -1.94
C HIS A 273 -6.77 3.92 -1.01
N SER A 274 -6.14 2.91 -1.57
CA SER A 274 -5.18 2.05 -0.86
C SER A 274 -3.73 2.34 -1.26
N ASN A 275 -2.78 1.62 -0.65
CA ASN A 275 -1.36 1.68 -0.99
C ASN A 275 -1.04 0.88 -2.26
N LEU A 276 0.26 0.77 -2.59
CA LEU A 276 0.77 0.00 -3.73
C LEU A 276 0.28 -1.46 -3.76
N CYS A 277 0.20 -2.12 -2.59
CA CYS A 277 -0.11 -3.54 -2.46
C CYS A 277 -1.57 -3.83 -2.03
N THR A 278 -2.39 -2.79 -1.88
CA THR A 278 -3.84 -2.82 -1.55
C THR A 278 -4.24 -3.32 -0.17
N GLU A 279 -3.31 -3.41 0.78
CA GLU A 279 -3.59 -3.85 2.15
C GLU A 279 -3.80 -2.72 3.16
N ILE A 280 -3.50 -1.46 2.80
CA ILE A 280 -3.57 -0.31 3.71
C ILE A 280 -4.68 0.63 3.29
N THR A 281 -5.53 1.02 4.24
CA THR A 281 -6.65 1.95 4.05
C THR A 281 -6.58 3.04 5.11
N LEU A 282 -5.78 4.07 4.82
CA LEU A 282 -5.55 5.22 5.70
C LEU A 282 -6.03 6.52 5.03
N PRO A 283 -6.51 7.50 5.82
CA PRO A 283 -6.99 8.77 5.29
C PRO A 283 -5.89 9.58 4.60
N THR A 284 -6.25 10.21 3.48
CA THR A 284 -5.37 11.11 2.71
C THR A 284 -6.07 12.42 2.38
N SER A 285 -5.30 13.48 2.15
CA SER A 285 -5.82 14.78 1.70
C SER A 285 -4.69 15.64 1.13
N ASP A 286 -4.98 16.87 0.69
CA ASP A 286 -3.98 17.81 0.17
C ASP A 286 -2.80 18.07 1.11
N ASN A 287 -2.98 17.91 2.41
CA ASN A 287 -1.93 18.12 3.43
C ASN A 287 -1.54 16.84 4.18
N ARG A 288 -2.01 15.67 3.71
CA ARG A 288 -1.87 14.42 4.42
C ARG A 288 -1.48 13.28 3.48
N THR A 289 -0.24 12.84 3.56
CA THR A 289 0.26 11.61 2.93
C THR A 289 0.35 10.53 4.00
N ALA A 290 -0.50 9.50 3.90
CA ALA A 290 -0.54 8.45 4.89
C ALA A 290 0.73 7.59 4.85
N VAL A 291 1.14 7.14 6.02
CA VAL A 291 2.37 6.37 6.24
C VAL A 291 2.04 5.14 7.06
N CYS A 292 2.57 3.99 6.67
CA CYS A 292 2.45 2.78 7.47
C CYS A 292 3.80 2.11 7.70
N CYS A 293 4.07 1.78 8.96
CA CYS A 293 5.22 1.01 9.38
C CYS A 293 4.82 -0.46 9.51
N LEU A 294 5.52 -1.35 8.80
CA LEU A 294 5.09 -2.73 8.60
C LEU A 294 6.05 -3.75 9.25
N SER A 295 5.48 -4.84 9.75
CA SER A 295 6.14 -6.10 10.09
C SER A 295 5.15 -7.25 10.02
N SER A 296 5.61 -8.50 10.14
CA SER A 296 4.72 -9.67 10.12
C SER A 296 5.16 -10.71 11.13
N VAL A 297 4.23 -11.16 11.97
CA VAL A 297 4.44 -12.33 12.85
C VAL A 297 4.30 -13.63 12.06
N ASN A 298 5.05 -14.65 12.44
CA ASN A 298 4.99 -15.95 11.81
C ASN A 298 4.11 -16.92 12.62
N LEU A 299 2.91 -17.18 12.12
CA LEU A 299 1.95 -18.09 12.76
C LEU A 299 2.37 -19.55 12.64
N GLU A 300 3.25 -19.93 11.71
CA GLU A 300 3.84 -21.28 11.71
C GLU A 300 4.54 -21.56 13.04
N LYS A 301 5.11 -20.53 13.67
CA LYS A 301 5.80 -20.59 14.97
C LYS A 301 4.90 -20.25 16.16
N TYR A 302 3.57 -20.21 15.97
CA TYR A 302 2.62 -19.79 17.01
C TYR A 302 2.80 -20.54 18.32
N ASP A 303 2.96 -21.87 18.29
CA ASP A 303 3.11 -22.70 19.50
C ASP A 303 4.40 -22.38 20.29
N GLU A 304 5.41 -21.80 19.63
CA GLU A 304 6.67 -21.41 20.28
C GLU A 304 6.53 -20.07 21.02
N TRP A 305 5.77 -19.11 20.48
CA TRP A 305 5.71 -17.76 21.00
C TRP A 305 4.39 -17.38 21.71
N LYS A 306 3.31 -18.16 21.58
CA LYS A 306 1.97 -17.83 22.13
C LYS A 306 1.96 -17.55 23.63
N ASN A 307 2.91 -18.08 24.39
CA ASN A 307 3.02 -17.88 25.83
C ASN A 307 4.04 -16.79 26.22
N ASP A 308 4.73 -16.19 25.26
CA ASP A 308 5.64 -15.06 25.50
C ASP A 308 4.84 -13.77 25.60
N THR A 309 4.66 -13.28 26.82
CA THR A 309 3.82 -12.09 27.10
C THR A 309 4.44 -10.77 26.63
N LEU A 310 5.74 -10.75 26.30
CA LEU A 310 6.44 -9.57 25.81
C LEU A 310 6.52 -9.50 24.30
N PHE A 311 6.34 -10.62 23.59
CA PHE A 311 6.57 -10.71 22.15
C PHE A 311 5.77 -9.66 21.35
N ILE A 312 4.45 -9.63 21.45
CA ILE A 312 3.61 -8.67 20.73
C ILE A 312 3.80 -7.24 21.23
N PRO A 313 3.81 -6.95 22.57
CA PRO A 313 4.13 -5.62 23.07
C PRO A 313 5.47 -5.06 22.59
N ASP A 314 6.53 -5.85 22.59
CA ASP A 314 7.84 -5.45 22.09
C ASP A 314 7.79 -5.12 20.59
N LEU A 315 7.09 -5.91 19.76
CA LEU A 315 6.93 -5.63 18.33
C LEU A 315 6.18 -4.32 18.07
N ILE A 316 5.10 -4.06 18.79
CA ILE A 316 4.33 -2.82 18.68
C ILE A 316 5.21 -1.63 19.07
N ARG A 317 5.94 -1.74 20.19
CA ARG A 317 6.86 -0.67 20.63
C ARG A 317 7.99 -0.45 19.62
N PHE A 318 8.55 -1.52 19.10
CA PHE A 318 9.60 -1.45 18.06
C PHE A 318 9.09 -0.73 16.80
N LEU A 319 7.90 -1.05 16.32
CA LEU A 319 7.30 -0.40 15.14
C LEU A 319 6.99 1.07 15.42
N ASP A 320 6.52 1.42 16.62
CA ASP A 320 6.31 2.81 17.01
C ASP A 320 7.63 3.61 17.02
N ASN A 321 8.71 3.01 17.45
CA ASN A 321 10.05 3.63 17.41
C ASN A 321 10.56 3.78 15.97
N VAL A 322 10.30 2.83 15.08
CA VAL A 322 10.60 2.94 13.64
C VAL A 322 9.85 4.14 13.05
N LEU A 323 8.58 4.28 13.39
CA LEU A 323 7.76 5.40 12.92
C LEU A 323 8.27 6.74 13.51
N GLN A 324 8.64 6.78 14.80
CA GLN A 324 9.21 7.96 15.43
C GLN A 324 10.53 8.37 14.74
N TYR A 325 11.39 7.40 14.43
CA TYR A 325 12.61 7.69 13.68
C TYR A 325 12.31 8.34 12.33
N PHE A 326 11.30 7.88 11.61
CA PHE A 326 10.87 8.51 10.36
C PHE A 326 10.40 9.95 10.58
N ILE A 327 9.56 10.20 11.59
CA ILE A 327 9.05 11.55 11.92
C ILE A 327 10.21 12.52 12.17
N ASP A 328 11.23 12.08 12.88
CA ASP A 328 12.37 12.93 13.30
C ASP A 328 13.40 13.16 12.19
N ASN A 329 13.57 12.19 11.26
CA ASN A 329 14.68 12.17 10.32
C ASN A 329 14.28 12.26 8.84
N ALA A 330 12.99 12.20 8.50
CA ALA A 330 12.56 12.31 7.10
C ALA A 330 12.88 13.71 6.54
N PRO A 331 13.21 13.81 5.22
CA PRO A 331 13.43 15.09 4.55
C PRO A 331 12.27 16.07 4.76
N GLU A 332 12.58 17.37 4.73
CA GLU A 332 11.56 18.43 4.88
C GLU A 332 10.51 18.39 3.77
N GLU A 333 10.88 17.96 2.58
CA GLU A 333 10.02 17.81 1.42
C GLU A 333 8.89 16.79 1.67
N LEU A 334 9.08 15.87 2.61
CA LEU A 334 8.08 14.87 3.04
C LEU A 334 7.22 15.37 4.22
N PHE A 335 6.98 16.67 4.32
CA PHE A 335 6.23 17.28 5.43
C PHE A 335 4.81 16.71 5.60
N ARG A 336 4.12 16.37 4.50
CA ARG A 336 2.78 15.74 4.51
C ARG A 336 2.84 14.36 5.17
N ALA A 337 3.85 13.56 4.81
CA ALA A 337 4.05 12.23 5.38
C ALA A 337 4.44 12.32 6.87
N ARG A 338 5.33 13.25 7.24
CA ARG A 338 5.67 13.51 8.65
C ARG A 338 4.46 13.96 9.46
N PHE A 339 3.63 14.86 8.92
CA PHE A 339 2.41 15.33 9.54
C PHE A 339 1.45 14.16 9.82
N SER A 340 1.18 13.33 8.81
CA SER A 340 0.31 12.17 8.93
C SER A 340 0.86 11.16 9.96
N ALA A 341 2.14 10.77 9.84
CA ALA A 341 2.77 9.84 10.75
C ALA A 341 2.71 10.30 12.22
N ASN A 342 2.93 11.59 12.47
CA ASN A 342 2.88 12.15 13.82
C ASN A 342 1.46 12.15 14.41
N ASN A 343 0.44 12.41 13.60
CA ASN A 343 -0.94 12.54 14.08
C ASN A 343 -1.67 11.19 14.17
N GLU A 344 -1.37 10.23 13.29
CA GLU A 344 -2.08 8.96 13.22
C GLU A 344 -1.34 7.81 13.88
N ARG A 345 -0.01 7.81 13.83
CA ARG A 345 0.87 6.76 14.36
C ARG A 345 0.44 5.35 13.91
N SER A 346 0.14 5.21 12.63
CA SER A 346 -0.38 3.96 12.06
C SER A 346 0.70 2.89 12.00
N LEU A 347 0.42 1.72 12.58
CA LEU A 347 1.28 0.55 12.58
C LEU A 347 0.59 -0.62 11.88
N GLY A 348 1.33 -1.35 11.06
CA GLY A 348 0.86 -2.54 10.36
C GLY A 348 1.60 -3.78 10.84
N LEU A 349 1.04 -4.51 11.80
CA LEU A 349 1.55 -5.82 12.21
C LEU A 349 0.71 -6.92 11.57
N GLY A 350 1.19 -7.46 10.45
CA GLY A 350 0.54 -8.54 9.71
C GLY A 350 0.85 -9.94 10.28
N ALA A 351 0.27 -10.95 9.66
CA ALA A 351 0.51 -12.35 9.97
C ALA A 351 0.86 -13.14 8.71
N MET A 352 1.89 -13.98 8.78
CA MET A 352 2.28 -14.93 7.75
C MET A 352 2.30 -16.35 8.31
N GLY A 353 2.41 -17.36 7.46
CA GLY A 353 2.55 -18.75 7.88
C GLY A 353 1.25 -19.40 8.37
N PHE A 354 0.08 -18.77 8.21
CA PHE A 354 -1.20 -19.30 8.69
C PHE A 354 -1.56 -20.62 8.02
N HIS A 355 -1.39 -20.74 6.71
CA HIS A 355 -1.62 -21.97 5.99
C HIS A 355 -0.70 -23.11 6.48
N ALA A 356 0.60 -22.83 6.66
CA ALA A 356 1.55 -23.80 7.20
C ALA A 356 1.15 -24.28 8.61
N TYR A 357 0.70 -23.35 9.46
CA TYR A 357 0.16 -23.69 10.79
C TYR A 357 -1.05 -24.60 10.71
N LEU A 358 -2.04 -24.30 9.86
CA LEU A 358 -3.22 -25.15 9.68
C LEU A 358 -2.84 -26.55 9.18
N GLN A 359 -1.92 -26.63 8.20
CA GLN A 359 -1.42 -27.92 7.72
C GLN A 359 -0.74 -28.73 8.82
N SER A 360 0.07 -28.10 9.67
CA SER A 360 0.72 -28.78 10.81
C SER A 360 -0.28 -29.34 11.82
N LYS A 361 -1.48 -28.75 11.88
CA LYS A 361 -2.59 -29.19 12.75
C LYS A 361 -3.58 -30.13 12.04
N GLY A 362 -3.41 -30.38 10.76
CA GLY A 362 -4.36 -31.17 9.95
C GLY A 362 -5.73 -30.50 9.81
N ILE A 363 -5.79 -29.16 9.82
CA ILE A 363 -7.02 -28.37 9.73
C ILE A 363 -7.20 -27.87 8.29
N PRO A 364 -8.21 -28.37 7.54
CA PRO A 364 -8.54 -27.82 6.22
C PRO A 364 -9.19 -26.44 6.34
N PHE A 365 -9.07 -25.60 5.28
CA PHE A 365 -9.69 -24.26 5.24
C PHE A 365 -11.23 -24.31 5.32
N GLU A 366 -11.85 -25.38 4.84
CA GLU A 366 -13.30 -25.59 4.87
C GLU A 366 -13.79 -26.18 6.22
N SER A 367 -12.86 -26.38 7.16
CA SER A 367 -13.20 -26.95 8.46
C SER A 367 -13.99 -25.94 9.31
N CYS A 368 -15.06 -26.44 9.95
CA CYS A 368 -15.81 -25.66 10.92
C CYS A 368 -14.94 -25.16 12.10
N LEU A 369 -13.85 -25.85 12.43
CA LEU A 369 -12.88 -25.41 13.44
C LEU A 369 -12.24 -24.07 13.06
N LEU A 370 -12.13 -23.75 11.77
CA LEU A 370 -11.54 -22.51 11.31
C LEU A 370 -12.53 -21.35 11.35
N TYR A 371 -13.74 -21.50 10.78
CA TYR A 371 -14.69 -20.38 10.68
C TYR A 371 -15.63 -20.22 11.87
N THR A 372 -15.64 -21.16 12.81
CA THR A 372 -16.30 -20.99 14.12
C THR A 372 -15.38 -20.46 15.21
N SER A 373 -14.10 -20.26 14.92
CA SER A 373 -13.19 -19.57 15.83
C SER A 373 -13.63 -18.12 15.96
N PRO A 374 -13.89 -17.59 17.17
CA PRO A 374 -14.31 -16.21 17.34
C PRO A 374 -13.26 -15.26 16.80
N SER A 375 -13.63 -14.49 15.78
CA SER A 375 -12.84 -13.36 15.32
C SER A 375 -12.97 -12.22 16.32
N PRO A 376 -11.92 -11.42 16.56
CA PRO A 376 -12.04 -10.19 17.33
C PRO A 376 -13.08 -9.20 16.79
N ARG A 377 -13.53 -9.37 15.52
CA ARG A 377 -14.60 -8.58 14.89
C ARG A 377 -16.00 -9.05 15.29
N ASP A 378 -16.13 -10.25 15.82
CA ASP A 378 -17.41 -10.87 16.21
C ASP A 378 -17.66 -10.75 17.73
N ALA A 379 -16.72 -10.14 18.43
CA ALA A 379 -16.80 -9.77 19.85
C ALA A 379 -16.96 -8.25 19.98
#